data_e07c9473624f031cc040b7b15cd86135
#
_entry.id   e07c9473624f031cc040b7b15cd86135
#
_cell.length_a   1.000
_cell.length_b   1.000
_cell.length_c   1.000
_cell.angle_alpha   90.00
_cell.angle_beta   90.00
_cell.angle_gamma   90.00
#
_symmetry.space_group_name_H-M   'P 1'
#
loop_
_entity.id
_entity.type
_entity.pdbx_description
1 polymer ?
#
loop_
_entity_poly.entity_id
_entity_poly.type
_entity_poly.pdbx_seq_one_letter_code
_entity_poly.pdbx_strand_id
1 'polypeptide(L)'
;MSMSSCILPGVGKPGFVLKENEIEIGMGIHGEPGIERTNVKKAREIVDILCHKILKDMDYTNSEVAVIINGLGGTPAMELYIITKEIDEILKTKNITPYKYFVGNFMTSLEMAGCSISLLKLDSELKQLLDAPCNTIGLKIGD
;
A
#
# COMPACT_ATOMS: atom_id res chain seq x y z
N MET A 1 -0.44 -6.60 -1.14
CA MET A 1 -1.30 -7.75 -1.50
C MET A 1 -1.77 -7.64 -2.94
N SER A 2 -2.01 -8.75 -3.61
CA SER A 2 -2.59 -8.78 -4.96
C SER A 2 -3.79 -9.71 -5.03
N MET A 3 -4.74 -9.36 -5.89
CA MET A 3 -5.94 -10.15 -6.22
C MET A 3 -5.88 -10.69 -7.64
N SER A 4 -4.97 -10.21 -8.45
CA SER A 4 -4.71 -10.70 -9.81
C SER A 4 -3.25 -10.49 -10.19
N SER A 5 -2.78 -11.24 -11.16
CA SER A 5 -1.52 -10.97 -11.85
C SER A 5 -1.76 -9.99 -13.00
N CYS A 6 -0.68 -9.46 -13.56
CA CYS A 6 -0.70 -8.78 -14.86
C CYS A 6 0.05 -9.60 -15.93
N ILE A 7 -0.20 -9.27 -17.19
CA ILE A 7 0.51 -9.85 -18.33
C ILE A 7 1.48 -8.81 -18.86
N LEU A 8 2.78 -9.08 -18.75
CA LEU A 8 3.79 -8.18 -19.28
C LEU A 8 3.79 -8.22 -20.81
N PRO A 9 4.00 -7.08 -21.49
CA PRO A 9 4.12 -7.02 -22.94
C PRO A 9 5.18 -8.00 -23.45
N GLY A 10 4.82 -8.76 -24.49
CA GLY A 10 5.72 -9.75 -25.09
C GLY A 10 5.80 -11.11 -24.39
N VAL A 11 5.27 -11.27 -23.17
CA VAL A 11 5.34 -12.55 -22.42
C VAL A 11 4.16 -13.46 -22.77
N GLY A 12 2.97 -12.91 -23.01
CA GLY A 12 1.77 -13.63 -23.44
C GLY A 12 1.10 -14.51 -22.37
N LYS A 13 1.63 -14.51 -21.13
CA LYS A 13 1.06 -15.25 -20.00
C LYS A 13 1.27 -14.47 -18.69
N PRO A 14 0.40 -14.65 -17.69
CA PRO A 14 0.55 -14.01 -16.37
C PRO A 14 1.81 -14.51 -15.65
N GLY A 15 2.42 -13.66 -14.84
CA GLY A 15 3.59 -14.00 -14.04
C GLY A 15 3.31 -15.04 -12.94
N PHE A 16 2.07 -15.06 -12.44
CA PHE A 16 1.55 -16.06 -11.51
C PHE A 16 0.04 -16.22 -11.72
N VAL A 17 -0.54 -17.25 -11.13
CA VAL A 17 -1.97 -17.52 -11.20
C VAL A 17 -2.52 -17.68 -9.79
N LEU A 18 -3.61 -16.99 -9.49
CA LEU A 18 -4.42 -17.18 -8.30
C LEU A 18 -5.67 -17.99 -8.66
N LYS A 19 -6.17 -18.77 -7.71
CA LYS A 19 -7.46 -19.43 -7.84
C LYS A 19 -8.58 -18.40 -7.73
N GLU A 20 -9.78 -18.81 -8.12
CA GLU A 20 -10.97 -18.01 -7.88
C GLU A 20 -11.12 -17.70 -6.39
N ASN A 21 -11.37 -16.42 -6.06
CA ASN A 21 -11.45 -15.92 -4.70
C ASN A 21 -10.16 -16.08 -3.84
N GLU A 22 -8.99 -16.18 -4.47
CA GLU A 22 -7.69 -16.21 -3.77
C GLU A 22 -6.98 -14.86 -3.89
N ILE A 23 -6.30 -14.47 -2.83
CA ILE A 23 -5.40 -13.30 -2.79
C ILE A 23 -4.02 -13.72 -2.29
N GLU A 24 -2.99 -12.97 -2.70
CA GLU A 24 -1.62 -13.17 -2.26
C GLU A 24 -1.14 -11.99 -1.41
N ILE A 25 -0.65 -12.28 -0.22
CA ILE A 25 -0.14 -11.31 0.75
C ILE A 25 1.38 -11.30 0.72
N GLY A 26 1.99 -10.11 0.75
CA GLY A 26 3.45 -9.94 0.86
C GLY A 26 4.22 -10.21 -0.43
N MET A 27 3.57 -10.10 -1.58
CA MET A 27 4.26 -10.17 -2.87
C MET A 27 5.29 -9.03 -2.99
N GLY A 28 6.49 -9.36 -3.45
CA GLY A 28 7.58 -8.43 -3.65
C GLY A 28 7.40 -7.54 -4.90
N ILE A 29 8.11 -6.41 -4.93
CA ILE A 29 8.06 -5.42 -6.01
C ILE A 29 8.60 -5.99 -7.33
N HIS A 30 9.59 -6.85 -7.25
CA HIS A 30 10.21 -7.47 -8.42
C HIS A 30 9.56 -8.82 -8.81
N GLY A 31 8.39 -9.13 -8.22
CA GLY A 31 7.65 -10.36 -8.52
C GLY A 31 8.05 -11.55 -7.64
N GLU A 32 8.73 -11.30 -6.53
CA GLU A 32 9.00 -12.36 -5.55
C GLU A 32 7.68 -12.90 -5.00
N PRO A 33 7.59 -14.21 -4.80
CA PRO A 33 6.38 -14.83 -4.27
C PRO A 33 5.96 -14.21 -2.95
N GLY A 34 4.65 -14.10 -2.74
CA GLY A 34 4.08 -13.67 -1.47
C GLY A 34 4.36 -14.68 -0.36
N ILE A 35 4.16 -14.22 0.85
CA ILE A 35 4.37 -15.04 2.06
C ILE A 35 3.16 -15.89 2.41
N GLU A 36 1.97 -15.56 1.88
CA GLU A 36 0.72 -16.21 2.21
C GLU A 36 -0.30 -16.07 1.08
N ARG A 37 -1.02 -17.15 0.78
CA ARG A 37 -2.23 -17.12 -0.05
C ARG A 37 -3.44 -17.44 0.79
N THR A 38 -4.50 -16.68 0.64
CA THR A 38 -5.75 -16.82 1.39
C THR A 38 -6.94 -16.42 0.53
N ASN A 39 -8.15 -16.71 0.99
CA ASN A 39 -9.36 -16.27 0.29
C ASN A 39 -9.52 -14.75 0.35
N VAL A 40 -10.25 -14.19 -0.62
CA VAL A 40 -10.65 -12.77 -0.62
C VAL A 40 -11.35 -12.44 0.71
N LYS A 41 -10.99 -11.29 1.25
CA LYS A 41 -11.48 -10.79 2.54
C LYS A 41 -12.04 -9.38 2.37
N LYS A 42 -12.78 -8.92 3.37
CA LYS A 42 -13.21 -7.51 3.42
C LYS A 42 -12.00 -6.58 3.56
N ALA A 43 -12.12 -5.36 3.07
CA ALA A 43 -11.04 -4.36 3.14
C ALA A 43 -10.45 -4.23 4.55
N ARG A 44 -11.30 -4.16 5.58
CA ARG A 44 -10.87 -4.12 6.98
C ARG A 44 -9.94 -5.27 7.36
N GLU A 45 -10.31 -6.50 7.03
CA GLU A 45 -9.52 -7.69 7.37
C GLU A 45 -8.19 -7.72 6.62
N ILE A 46 -8.17 -7.27 5.35
CA ILE A 46 -6.94 -7.13 4.57
C ILE A 46 -6.01 -6.11 5.22
N VAL A 47 -6.54 -4.94 5.58
CA VAL A 47 -5.77 -3.87 6.22
C VAL A 47 -5.25 -4.31 7.58
N ASP A 48 -6.05 -5.01 8.38
CA ASP A 48 -5.62 -5.59 9.67
C ASP A 48 -4.42 -6.52 9.48
N ILE A 49 -4.44 -7.41 8.49
CA ILE A 49 -3.34 -8.33 8.19
C ILE A 49 -2.08 -7.55 7.78
N LEU A 50 -2.21 -6.58 6.86
CA LEU A 50 -1.07 -5.82 6.35
C LEU A 50 -0.47 -4.94 7.46
N CYS A 51 -1.30 -4.20 8.19
CA CYS A 51 -0.86 -3.35 9.29
C CYS A 51 -0.22 -4.16 10.41
N HIS A 52 -0.77 -5.32 10.77
CA HIS A 52 -0.16 -6.18 11.77
C HIS A 52 1.28 -6.58 11.41
N LYS A 53 1.52 -6.92 10.14
CA LYS A 53 2.86 -7.28 9.67
C LYS A 53 3.83 -6.08 9.72
N ILE A 54 3.39 -4.90 9.27
CA ILE A 54 4.21 -3.67 9.27
C ILE A 54 4.53 -3.24 10.72
N LEU A 55 3.52 -3.18 11.59
CA LEU A 55 3.67 -2.71 12.97
C LEU A 55 4.45 -3.70 13.86
N LYS A 56 4.62 -4.94 13.43
CA LYS A 56 5.47 -5.93 14.11
C LYS A 56 6.96 -5.72 13.79
N ASP A 57 7.27 -5.17 12.63
CA ASP A 57 8.63 -4.99 12.15
C ASP A 57 9.35 -3.82 12.84
N MET A 58 8.62 -2.75 13.17
CA MET A 58 9.14 -1.55 13.83
C MET A 58 8.12 -0.98 14.81
N ASP A 59 8.59 -0.39 15.91
CA ASP A 59 7.75 0.35 16.87
C ASP A 59 7.44 1.77 16.35
N TYR A 60 6.17 2.01 16.09
CA TYR A 60 5.62 3.31 15.69
C TYR A 60 4.84 4.00 16.81
N THR A 61 4.75 3.43 18.00
CA THR A 61 3.95 3.96 19.11
C THR A 61 4.36 5.40 19.44
N ASN A 62 3.36 6.28 19.63
CA ASN A 62 3.54 7.71 19.92
C ASN A 62 4.37 8.46 18.87
N SER A 63 4.37 8.02 17.62
CA SER A 63 5.07 8.68 16.53
C SER A 63 4.12 9.24 15.48
N GLU A 64 4.64 10.17 14.68
CA GLU A 64 3.98 10.64 13.46
C GLU A 64 4.49 9.86 12.26
N VAL A 65 3.61 9.60 11.30
CA VAL A 65 3.94 8.83 10.11
C VAL A 65 3.42 9.47 8.84
N ALA A 66 4.17 9.36 7.76
CA ALA A 66 3.61 9.49 6.42
C ALA A 66 3.13 8.11 5.96
N VAL A 67 1.98 8.07 5.30
CA VAL A 67 1.32 6.85 4.87
C VAL A 67 1.16 6.85 3.36
N ILE A 68 1.65 5.81 2.69
CA ILE A 68 1.38 5.60 1.28
C ILE A 68 0.39 4.44 1.15
N ILE A 69 -0.73 4.71 0.50
CA ILE A 69 -1.67 3.70 0.01
C ILE A 69 -1.51 3.66 -1.51
N ASN A 70 -0.81 2.64 -1.95
CA ASN A 70 -0.39 2.51 -3.33
C ASN A 70 -1.19 1.43 -4.04
N GLY A 71 -1.84 1.79 -5.15
CA GLY A 71 -2.50 0.85 -6.04
C GLY A 71 -1.50 0.17 -6.98
N LEU A 72 -1.90 -0.99 -7.52
CA LEU A 72 -1.08 -1.77 -8.44
C LEU A 72 -1.56 -1.64 -9.91
N GLY A 73 -2.34 -0.62 -10.20
CA GLY A 73 -2.84 -0.29 -11.55
C GLY A 73 -4.29 -0.68 -11.78
N GLY A 74 -4.74 -1.81 -11.26
CA GLY A 74 -6.11 -2.31 -11.44
C GLY A 74 -7.10 -1.96 -10.31
N THR A 75 -6.63 -1.36 -9.21
CA THR A 75 -7.48 -0.97 -8.08
C THR A 75 -7.98 0.47 -8.24
N PRO A 76 -9.30 0.71 -8.29
CA PRO A 76 -9.87 2.04 -8.40
C PRO A 76 -9.51 2.95 -7.21
N ALA A 77 -9.41 4.25 -7.44
CA ALA A 77 -9.08 5.23 -6.38
C ALA A 77 -10.07 5.16 -5.20
N MET A 78 -11.34 4.93 -5.46
CA MET A 78 -12.36 4.79 -4.42
C MET A 78 -12.04 3.64 -3.45
N GLU A 79 -11.56 2.50 -3.94
CA GLU A 79 -11.16 1.38 -3.10
C GLU A 79 -9.90 1.71 -2.28
N LEU A 80 -8.95 2.45 -2.85
CA LEU A 80 -7.79 2.94 -2.12
C LEU A 80 -8.19 3.88 -0.97
N TYR A 81 -9.22 4.72 -1.16
CA TYR A 81 -9.75 5.57 -0.09
C TYR A 81 -10.49 4.77 1.00
N ILE A 82 -11.16 3.67 0.66
CA ILE A 82 -11.72 2.75 1.66
C ILE A 82 -10.59 2.16 2.51
N ILE A 83 -9.51 1.71 1.87
CA ILE A 83 -8.30 1.21 2.56
C ILE A 83 -7.71 2.30 3.46
N THR A 84 -7.63 3.55 2.98
CA THR A 84 -7.13 4.68 3.75
C THR A 84 -7.92 4.89 5.05
N LYS A 85 -9.25 4.84 4.98
CA LYS A 85 -10.12 4.94 6.16
C LYS A 85 -9.79 3.85 7.18
N GLU A 86 -9.69 2.60 6.74
CA GLU A 86 -9.42 1.48 7.63
C GLU A 86 -8.03 1.58 8.29
N ILE A 87 -7.03 2.05 7.56
CA ILE A 87 -5.68 2.32 8.09
C ILE A 87 -5.73 3.42 9.16
N ASP A 88 -6.40 4.54 8.87
CA ASP A 88 -6.53 5.68 9.79
C ASP A 88 -7.13 5.24 11.14
N GLU A 89 -8.16 4.40 11.11
CA GLU A 89 -8.77 3.85 12.31
C GLU A 89 -7.79 2.96 13.10
N ILE A 90 -7.01 2.10 12.43
CA ILE A 90 -6.01 1.25 13.08
C ILE A 90 -4.90 2.07 13.71
N LEU A 91 -4.33 3.04 12.99
CA LEU A 91 -3.24 3.87 13.49
C LEU A 91 -3.65 4.65 14.73
N LYS A 92 -4.88 5.21 14.74
CA LYS A 92 -5.45 5.89 15.91
C LYS A 92 -5.53 4.97 17.14
N THR A 93 -5.96 3.72 17.00
CA THR A 93 -6.01 2.77 18.11
C THR A 93 -4.65 2.38 18.68
N LYS A 94 -3.58 2.61 17.91
CA LYS A 94 -2.19 2.34 18.28
C LYS A 94 -1.40 3.57 18.74
N ASN A 95 -2.08 4.71 18.93
CA ASN A 95 -1.45 6.01 19.24
C ASN A 95 -0.38 6.41 18.23
N ILE A 96 -0.64 6.16 16.94
CA ILE A 96 0.19 6.58 15.81
C ILE A 96 -0.57 7.68 15.10
N THR A 97 0.08 8.83 14.88
CA THR A 97 -0.53 10.00 14.26
C THR A 97 -0.17 10.09 12.79
N PRO A 98 -1.12 9.93 11.87
CA PRO A 98 -0.86 10.18 10.46
C PRO A 98 -0.61 11.67 10.23
N TYR A 99 0.54 12.02 9.68
CA TYR A 99 0.91 13.37 9.30
C TYR A 99 0.48 13.71 7.88
N LYS A 100 0.72 12.79 6.94
CA LYS A 100 0.40 12.96 5.53
C LYS A 100 0.03 11.63 4.88
N TYR A 101 -0.97 11.67 4.00
CA TYR A 101 -1.38 10.53 3.19
C TYR A 101 -1.01 10.76 1.72
N PHE A 102 -0.49 9.74 1.09
CA PHE A 102 -0.34 9.65 -0.35
C PHE A 102 -1.19 8.48 -0.84
N VAL A 103 -2.21 8.77 -1.63
CA VAL A 103 -3.16 7.76 -2.14
C VAL A 103 -3.14 7.80 -3.66
N GLY A 104 -2.74 6.71 -4.29
CA GLY A 104 -2.63 6.65 -5.75
C GLY A 104 -1.77 5.50 -6.24
N ASN A 105 -1.37 5.56 -7.51
CA ASN A 105 -0.46 4.60 -8.14
C ASN A 105 0.93 5.24 -8.25
N PHE A 106 1.81 4.97 -7.30
CA PHE A 106 3.18 5.52 -7.25
C PHE A 106 4.21 4.49 -7.68
N MET A 107 4.18 3.31 -7.08
CA MET A 107 5.00 2.16 -7.43
C MET A 107 4.05 1.05 -7.85
N THR A 108 3.68 1.05 -9.12
CA THR A 108 2.54 0.29 -9.64
C THR A 108 2.95 -0.78 -10.64
N SER A 109 2.01 -1.63 -10.99
CA SER A 109 2.04 -2.55 -12.13
C SER A 109 1.18 -1.98 -13.27
N LEU A 110 0.93 -2.76 -14.31
CA LEU A 110 0.08 -2.35 -15.43
C LEU A 110 -1.40 -2.34 -15.05
N GLU A 111 -1.95 -3.53 -14.77
CA GLU A 111 -3.38 -3.73 -14.48
C GLU A 111 -3.61 -4.71 -13.32
N MET A 112 -2.67 -4.85 -12.42
CA MET A 112 -2.81 -5.75 -11.28
C MET A 112 -3.80 -5.20 -10.27
N ALA A 113 -4.82 -5.96 -9.93
CA ALA A 113 -5.72 -5.63 -8.83
C ALA A 113 -5.00 -5.92 -7.50
N GLY A 114 -4.90 -4.91 -6.66
CA GLY A 114 -4.23 -5.02 -5.38
C GLY A 114 -3.72 -3.69 -4.85
N CYS A 115 -3.07 -3.73 -3.71
CA CYS A 115 -2.51 -2.55 -3.08
C CYS A 115 -1.28 -2.88 -2.22
N SER A 116 -0.49 -1.85 -1.93
CA SER A 116 0.52 -1.89 -0.89
C SER A 116 0.34 -0.73 0.09
N ILE A 117 0.80 -0.94 1.32
CA ILE A 117 0.79 0.03 2.40
C ILE A 117 2.24 0.25 2.82
N SER A 118 2.64 1.51 2.95
CA SER A 118 3.94 1.88 3.50
C SER A 118 3.77 2.91 4.60
N LEU A 119 4.53 2.76 5.68
CA LEU A 119 4.62 3.73 6.78
C LEU A 119 6.04 4.25 6.87
N LEU A 120 6.20 5.56 6.84
CA LEU A 120 7.46 6.24 7.13
C LEU A 120 7.31 6.95 8.47
N LYS A 121 8.09 6.52 9.47
CA LYS A 121 8.19 7.21 10.76
C LYS A 121 8.91 8.54 10.56
N LEU A 122 8.31 9.62 11.07
CA LEU A 122 8.78 10.98 10.83
C LEU A 122 9.47 11.58 12.05
N ASP A 123 10.55 12.27 11.78
CA ASP A 123 11.14 13.28 12.66
C ASP A 123 10.95 14.69 12.05
N SER A 124 11.51 15.71 12.66
CA SER A 124 11.39 17.09 12.19
C SER A 124 12.05 17.34 10.84
N GLU A 125 13.18 16.69 10.57
CA GLU A 125 13.89 16.81 9.28
C GLU A 125 13.11 16.15 8.16
N LEU A 126 12.65 14.92 8.36
CA LEU A 126 11.84 14.20 7.38
C LEU A 126 10.53 14.92 7.06
N LYS A 127 9.89 15.58 8.05
CA LYS A 127 8.71 16.42 7.79
C LYS A 127 9.03 17.60 6.88
N GLN A 128 10.11 18.33 7.15
CA GLN A 128 10.53 19.45 6.30
C GLN A 128 10.82 18.99 4.86
N LEU A 129 11.53 17.88 4.72
CA LEU A 129 11.83 17.30 3.40
C LEU A 129 10.56 16.84 2.67
N LEU A 130 9.62 16.23 3.38
CA LEU A 130 8.36 15.74 2.83
C LEU A 130 7.42 16.88 2.41
N ASP A 131 7.50 18.03 3.07
CA ASP A 131 6.70 19.22 2.77
C ASP A 131 7.35 20.14 1.74
N ALA A 132 8.62 19.92 1.42
CA ALA A 132 9.31 20.72 0.43
C ALA A 132 8.62 20.62 -0.93
N PRO A 133 8.49 21.72 -1.67
CA PRO A 133 7.88 21.73 -2.99
C PRO A 133 8.57 20.74 -3.91
N CYS A 134 7.80 19.93 -4.59
CA CYS A 134 8.31 19.06 -5.64
C CYS A 134 7.36 19.06 -6.83
N ASN A 135 7.92 18.97 -8.03
CA ASN A 135 7.17 18.93 -9.28
C ASN A 135 7.77 17.85 -10.19
N THR A 136 7.21 16.66 -10.10
CA THR A 136 7.58 15.50 -10.94
C THR A 136 6.36 15.01 -11.71
N ILE A 137 6.56 14.08 -12.64
CA ILE A 137 5.46 13.46 -13.39
C ILE A 137 4.51 12.70 -12.44
N GLY A 138 5.04 12.04 -11.42
CA GLY A 138 4.27 11.16 -10.52
C GLY A 138 3.81 11.82 -9.22
N LEU A 139 4.38 12.96 -8.84
CA LEU A 139 4.08 13.61 -7.56
C LEU A 139 4.29 15.12 -7.65
N LYS A 140 3.31 15.89 -7.15
CA LYS A 140 3.40 17.33 -6.96
C LYS A 140 3.07 17.67 -5.52
N ILE A 141 3.90 18.51 -4.90
CA ILE A 141 3.72 19.05 -3.54
C ILE A 141 4.02 20.55 -3.61
N GLY A 142 3.10 21.36 -3.09
CA GLY A 142 3.18 22.81 -3.19
C GLY A 142 2.82 23.34 -4.58
N ASP A 143 2.83 24.67 -4.73
CA ASP A 143 2.55 25.39 -5.98
C ASP A 143 3.82 25.45 -6.86
#